data_fadd61611b0accf17290ccb99dfd8994
#
_entry.id   fadd61611b0accf17290ccb99dfd8994
#
_cell.length_a   1.000
_cell.length_b   1.000
_cell.length_c   1.000
_cell.angle_alpha   90.00
_cell.angle_beta   90.00
_cell.angle_gamma   90.00
#
_symmetry.space_group_name_H-M   'P 1'
#
loop_
_entity.id
_entity.type
_entity.pdbx_description
1 polymer ?
#
loop_
_entity_poly.entity_id
_entity_poly.type
_entity_poly.pdbx_seq_one_letter_code
_entity_poly.pdbx_strand_id
1 'polypeptide(L)'
;EFFPLQVASYNIPDLTKHRKILLTSLQANKQIAKSLPLVMPLKDSYTTTNRYQTLFDPFIEQNLPHRGIDLVPTENDTIFAPGGGMVSEIREHRGFGLTLKLEHTEHIRTFYAHLQKTLVTTGSQVKRGMPIAIVGNSGRSPGKTLHYEIRYDGNAINPEHYILYPIKMD
;
A
#
# COMPACT_ATOMS: atom_id res chain seq x y z
N GLU A 1 16.85 16.63 -1.60
CA GLU A 1 17.80 15.54 -1.27
C GLU A 1 17.14 14.21 -1.64
N PHE A 2 17.79 13.44 -2.50
CA PHE A 2 17.32 12.11 -2.94
C PHE A 2 17.89 11.07 -2.00
N PHE A 3 17.04 10.39 -1.25
CA PHE A 3 17.46 9.19 -0.52
C PHE A 3 17.61 8.02 -1.50
N PRO A 4 18.73 7.28 -1.47
CA PRO A 4 18.85 6.05 -2.23
C PRO A 4 17.89 4.99 -1.66
N LEU A 5 17.24 4.25 -2.56
CA LEU A 5 16.17 3.30 -2.25
C LEU A 5 16.73 1.87 -2.30
N GLN A 6 16.46 1.08 -1.27
CA GLN A 6 16.85 -0.35 -1.21
C GLN A 6 15.64 -1.27 -1.30
N VAL A 7 15.73 -2.29 -2.14
CA VAL A 7 14.74 -3.38 -2.23
C VAL A 7 15.15 -4.48 -1.27
N ALA A 8 14.23 -4.98 -0.45
CA ALA A 8 14.50 -6.10 0.45
C ALA A 8 15.12 -7.28 -0.32
N SER A 9 16.19 -7.84 0.23
CA SER A 9 16.98 -8.88 -0.42
C SER A 9 16.23 -10.22 -0.44
N TYR A 10 15.49 -10.46 -1.52
CA TYR A 10 15.22 -11.83 -1.94
C TYR A 10 16.29 -12.25 -2.94
N ASN A 11 16.84 -13.45 -2.72
CA ASN A 11 17.94 -14.00 -3.51
C ASN A 11 17.45 -14.46 -4.90
N ILE A 12 17.24 -13.49 -5.81
CA ILE A 12 16.95 -13.74 -7.23
C ILE A 12 18.16 -13.21 -8.02
N PRO A 13 18.86 -14.03 -8.79
CA PRO A 13 20.15 -13.68 -9.41
C PRO A 13 20.17 -12.47 -10.35
N ASP A 14 19.01 -11.99 -10.80
CA ASP A 14 18.92 -10.89 -11.79
C ASP A 14 18.25 -9.59 -11.27
N LEU A 15 17.96 -9.51 -9.96
CA LEU A 15 17.33 -8.33 -9.34
C LEU A 15 18.19 -7.06 -9.45
N THR A 16 19.51 -7.17 -9.45
CA THR A 16 20.41 -6.02 -9.49
C THR A 16 20.30 -5.27 -10.82
N LYS A 17 20.20 -6.00 -11.93
CA LYS A 17 20.07 -5.43 -13.28
C LYS A 17 18.71 -4.79 -13.47
N HIS A 18 17.62 -5.49 -13.13
CA HIS A 18 16.25 -4.95 -13.20
C HIS A 18 16.05 -3.74 -12.28
N ARG A 19 16.62 -3.78 -11.08
CA ARG A 19 16.62 -2.65 -10.14
C ARG A 19 17.32 -1.42 -10.73
N LYS A 20 18.51 -1.60 -11.34
CA LYS A 20 19.24 -0.48 -11.97
C LYS A 20 18.43 0.14 -13.11
N ILE A 21 17.81 -0.69 -13.95
CA ILE A 21 16.93 -0.24 -15.04
C ILE A 21 15.74 0.53 -14.48
N LEU A 22 15.06 0.00 -13.45
CA LEU A 22 13.92 0.65 -12.80
C LEU A 22 14.31 2.01 -12.20
N LEU A 23 15.40 2.06 -11.44
CA LEU A 23 15.88 3.32 -10.84
C LEU A 23 16.26 4.36 -11.91
N THR A 24 16.93 3.94 -12.99
CA THR A 24 17.27 4.83 -14.11
C THR A 24 16.00 5.35 -14.79
N SER A 25 15.01 4.51 -15.02
CA SER A 25 13.72 4.90 -15.62
C SER A 25 12.93 5.84 -14.71
N LEU A 26 12.93 5.60 -13.40
CA LEU A 26 12.29 6.48 -12.40
C LEU A 26 13.01 7.84 -12.30
N GLN A 27 14.34 7.87 -12.40
CA GLN A 27 15.11 9.10 -12.44
C GLN A 27 14.85 9.92 -13.73
N ALA A 28 14.73 9.22 -14.87
CA ALA A 28 14.41 9.84 -16.16
C ALA A 28 12.99 10.42 -16.19
N ASN A 29 12.04 9.80 -15.46
CA ASN A 29 10.65 10.25 -15.41
C ASN A 29 10.20 10.57 -13.98
N LYS A 30 10.67 11.72 -13.46
CA LYS A 30 10.38 12.19 -12.09
C LYS A 30 8.87 12.31 -11.79
N GLN A 31 8.04 12.58 -12.80
CA GLN A 31 6.60 12.73 -12.61
C GLN A 31 5.95 11.38 -12.32
N ILE A 32 6.29 10.35 -13.10
CA ILE A 32 5.80 8.98 -12.86
C ILE A 32 6.30 8.50 -11.50
N ALA A 33 7.58 8.73 -11.17
CA ALA A 33 8.14 8.33 -9.89
C ALA A 33 7.40 8.93 -8.68
N LYS A 34 6.87 10.16 -8.79
CA LYS A 34 6.07 10.81 -7.75
C LYS A 34 4.69 10.17 -7.58
N SER A 35 4.11 9.64 -8.64
CA SER A 35 2.79 9.01 -8.62
C SER A 35 2.83 7.57 -8.11
N LEU A 36 3.88 6.79 -8.37
CA LEU A 36 3.94 5.38 -7.99
C LEU A 36 3.89 5.16 -6.47
N PRO A 37 3.17 4.11 -5.99
CA PRO A 37 3.05 3.78 -4.56
C PRO A 37 4.30 3.04 -4.05
N LEU A 38 5.42 3.74 -3.92
CA LEU A 38 6.74 3.18 -3.62
C LEU A 38 7.10 3.14 -2.14
N VAL A 39 6.25 3.67 -1.26
CA VAL A 39 6.48 3.69 0.20
C VAL A 39 5.31 3.06 0.95
N MET A 40 5.56 2.64 2.18
CA MET A 40 4.50 2.13 3.05
C MET A 40 3.47 3.24 3.35
N PRO A 41 2.17 2.87 3.48
CA PRO A 41 1.12 3.81 3.85
C PRO A 41 1.16 4.21 5.33
N LEU A 42 1.89 3.50 6.18
CA LEU A 42 2.17 3.85 7.57
C LEU A 42 3.63 4.27 7.69
N LYS A 43 3.90 5.35 8.44
CA LYS A 43 5.25 5.94 8.56
C LYS A 43 6.04 5.41 9.74
N ASP A 44 5.36 5.17 10.84
CA ASP A 44 5.97 4.79 12.11
C ASP A 44 5.96 3.26 12.29
N SER A 45 6.22 2.79 13.49
CA SER A 45 6.23 1.37 13.79
C SER A 45 4.87 0.72 13.54
N TYR A 46 4.87 -0.40 12.83
CA TYR A 46 3.71 -1.24 12.56
C TYR A 46 4.15 -2.72 12.51
N THR A 47 3.19 -3.61 12.73
CA THR A 47 3.38 -5.05 12.57
C THR A 47 2.60 -5.54 11.36
N THR A 48 3.23 -6.30 10.48
CA THR A 48 2.53 -7.02 9.40
C THR A 48 1.98 -8.31 9.98
N THR A 49 0.65 -8.41 10.07
CA THR A 49 -0.03 -9.59 10.63
C THR A 49 -0.37 -10.63 9.58
N ASN A 50 -0.79 -10.18 8.39
CA ASN A 50 -1.04 -11.04 7.24
C ASN A 50 -0.32 -10.49 6.01
N ARG A 51 0.30 -11.41 5.23
CA ARG A 51 0.99 -11.09 3.98
C ARG A 51 0.11 -11.41 2.77
N TYR A 52 0.53 -10.92 1.61
CA TYR A 52 -0.07 -11.28 0.32
C TYR A 52 0.20 -12.77 0.05
N GLN A 53 -0.83 -13.60 0.24
CA GLN A 53 -0.76 -15.06 0.10
C GLN A 53 -2.15 -15.67 0.16
N THR A 54 -2.24 -16.99 0.14
CA THR A 54 -3.46 -17.72 0.47
C THR A 54 -3.53 -17.94 1.98
N LEU A 55 -4.64 -17.55 2.62
CA LEU A 55 -4.91 -17.75 4.04
C LEU A 55 -6.01 -18.79 4.22
N PHE A 56 -5.87 -19.63 5.25
CA PHE A 56 -6.90 -20.56 5.64
C PHE A 56 -8.01 -19.81 6.41
N ASP A 57 -9.25 -19.90 5.91
CA ASP A 57 -10.44 -19.40 6.61
C ASP A 57 -11.07 -20.56 7.41
N PRO A 58 -11.01 -20.52 8.75
CA PRO A 58 -11.50 -21.61 9.60
C PRO A 58 -13.03 -21.72 9.64
N PHE A 59 -13.77 -20.68 9.20
CA PHE A 59 -15.24 -20.71 9.22
C PHE A 59 -15.83 -21.45 8.04
N ILE A 60 -15.16 -21.43 6.91
CA ILE A 60 -15.58 -22.13 5.69
C ILE A 60 -14.62 -23.28 5.33
N GLU A 61 -13.59 -23.51 6.16
CA GLU A 61 -12.57 -24.56 5.99
C GLU A 61 -11.90 -24.55 4.59
N GLN A 62 -11.68 -23.35 4.05
CA GLN A 62 -11.10 -23.16 2.72
C GLN A 62 -9.94 -22.18 2.73
N ASN A 63 -9.02 -22.38 1.80
CA ASN A 63 -7.96 -21.45 1.53
C ASN A 63 -8.48 -20.33 0.64
N LEU A 64 -8.48 -19.08 1.16
CA LEU A 64 -8.86 -17.87 0.44
C LEU A 64 -7.66 -17.02 0.08
N PRO A 65 -7.64 -16.42 -1.13
CA PRO A 65 -6.58 -15.51 -1.49
C PRO A 65 -6.65 -14.21 -0.67
N HIS A 66 -5.59 -13.91 0.08
CA HIS A 66 -5.37 -12.61 0.71
C HIS A 66 -4.68 -11.67 -0.29
N ARG A 67 -5.42 -10.70 -0.80
CA ARG A 67 -5.03 -9.85 -1.95
C ARG A 67 -4.20 -8.62 -1.57
N GLY A 68 -3.76 -8.52 -0.33
CA GLY A 68 -3.01 -7.39 0.18
C GLY A 68 -2.12 -7.78 1.35
N ILE A 69 -1.78 -6.80 2.16
CA ILE A 69 -1.11 -6.97 3.45
C ILE A 69 -1.95 -6.32 4.54
N ASP A 70 -1.95 -6.93 5.73
CA ASP A 70 -2.61 -6.38 6.90
C ASP A 70 -1.57 -5.81 7.86
N LEU A 71 -1.74 -4.54 8.19
CA LEU A 71 -0.81 -3.75 9.00
C LEU A 71 -1.51 -3.27 10.28
N VAL A 72 -0.92 -3.59 11.42
CA VAL A 72 -1.37 -3.10 12.73
C VAL A 72 -0.43 -1.99 13.18
N PRO A 73 -0.88 -0.73 13.26
CA PRO A 73 -0.06 0.38 13.75
C PRO A 73 0.19 0.23 15.25
N THR A 74 1.39 0.59 15.72
CA THR A 74 1.76 0.55 17.13
C THR A 74 1.63 1.91 17.81
N GLU A 75 1.87 3.01 17.11
CA GLU A 75 1.88 4.36 17.67
C GLU A 75 0.96 5.32 16.93
N ASN A 76 1.10 5.39 15.60
CA ASN A 76 0.39 6.39 14.78
C ASN A 76 -0.55 5.70 13.81
N ASP A 77 -1.83 6.03 13.90
CA ASP A 77 -2.91 5.43 13.08
C ASP A 77 -3.11 6.14 11.74
N THR A 78 -2.36 7.19 11.47
CA THR A 78 -2.53 7.99 10.25
C THR A 78 -2.00 7.23 9.03
N ILE A 79 -2.87 7.08 8.04
CA ILE A 79 -2.54 6.53 6.74
C ILE A 79 -2.12 7.66 5.82
N PHE A 80 -0.96 7.48 5.18
CA PHE A 80 -0.39 8.44 4.23
C PHE A 80 -0.43 7.88 2.81
N ALA A 81 -0.63 8.75 1.83
CA ALA A 81 -0.58 8.36 0.43
C ALA A 81 0.83 7.86 0.06
N PRO A 82 1.00 6.63 -0.45
CA PRO A 82 2.30 6.03 -0.80
C PRO A 82 2.86 6.56 -2.11
N GLY A 83 2.03 7.25 -2.89
CA GLY A 83 2.34 7.94 -4.13
C GLY A 83 1.33 9.06 -4.37
N GLY A 84 1.62 9.95 -5.31
CA GLY A 84 0.65 10.95 -5.78
C GLY A 84 -0.49 10.29 -6.55
N GLY A 85 -1.67 10.92 -6.59
CA GLY A 85 -2.82 10.41 -7.32
C GLY A 85 -4.11 11.14 -7.00
N MET A 86 -5.22 10.55 -7.41
CA MET A 86 -6.56 11.06 -7.15
C MET A 86 -7.36 10.03 -6.35
N VAL A 87 -8.16 10.51 -5.39
CA VAL A 87 -9.12 9.67 -4.67
C VAL A 87 -10.26 9.33 -5.63
N SER A 88 -10.30 8.09 -6.10
CA SER A 88 -11.32 7.65 -7.06
C SER A 88 -12.61 7.18 -6.41
N GLU A 89 -12.51 6.63 -5.19
CA GLU A 89 -13.68 6.10 -4.49
C GLU A 89 -13.49 6.13 -2.98
N ILE A 90 -14.54 6.50 -2.24
CA ILE A 90 -14.70 6.28 -0.80
C ILE A 90 -16.09 5.68 -0.61
N ARG A 91 -16.18 4.51 0.02
CA ARG A 91 -17.47 3.87 0.30
C ARG A 91 -17.42 2.91 1.48
N GLU A 92 -18.60 2.61 2.03
CA GLU A 92 -18.81 1.50 2.96
C GLU A 92 -18.93 0.18 2.17
N HIS A 93 -18.26 -0.86 2.66
CA HIS A 93 -18.32 -2.20 2.12
C HIS A 93 -18.59 -3.21 3.24
N ARG A 94 -19.54 -4.14 3.05
CA ARG A 94 -19.99 -5.06 4.10
C ARG A 94 -18.85 -5.85 4.77
N GLY A 95 -17.84 -6.29 4.00
CA GLY A 95 -16.68 -7.05 4.53
C GLY A 95 -15.51 -6.15 4.90
N PHE A 96 -15.17 -5.21 4.04
CA PHE A 96 -13.99 -4.33 4.19
C PHE A 96 -14.26 -3.07 5.03
N GLY A 97 -15.51 -2.81 5.47
CA GLY A 97 -15.87 -1.59 6.20
C GLY A 97 -15.69 -0.35 5.36
N LEU A 98 -15.29 0.76 5.97
CA LEU A 98 -14.97 1.98 5.26
C LEU A 98 -13.69 1.80 4.43
N THR A 99 -13.80 2.10 3.14
CA THR A 99 -12.73 1.89 2.16
C THR A 99 -12.40 3.17 1.41
N LEU A 100 -11.15 3.28 0.96
CA LEU A 100 -10.65 4.35 0.10
C LEU A 100 -9.84 3.74 -1.04
N LYS A 101 -9.97 4.28 -2.26
CA LYS A 101 -9.15 3.96 -3.42
C LYS A 101 -8.44 5.19 -3.94
N LEU A 102 -7.15 5.04 -4.25
CA LEU A 102 -6.38 6.03 -5.01
C LEU A 102 -6.05 5.49 -6.40
N GLU A 103 -6.20 6.33 -7.40
CA GLU A 103 -5.64 6.13 -8.74
C GLU A 103 -4.34 6.91 -8.86
N HIS A 104 -3.24 6.19 -9.08
CA HIS A 104 -1.90 6.74 -9.21
C HIS A 104 -1.52 6.99 -10.67
N THR A 105 -1.89 6.03 -11.52
CA THR A 105 -1.74 6.05 -12.99
C THR A 105 -2.94 5.36 -13.62
N GLU A 106 -3.03 5.32 -14.95
CA GLU A 106 -4.04 4.57 -15.68
C GLU A 106 -4.11 3.09 -15.25
N HIS A 107 -2.95 2.50 -14.91
CA HIS A 107 -2.82 1.08 -14.58
C HIS A 107 -2.72 0.78 -13.09
N ILE A 108 -2.27 1.74 -12.26
CA ILE A 108 -1.91 1.48 -10.85
C ILE A 108 -2.88 2.18 -9.90
N ARG A 109 -3.48 1.38 -9.02
CA ARG A 109 -4.36 1.81 -7.93
C ARG A 109 -3.91 1.23 -6.61
N THR A 110 -4.24 1.93 -5.52
CA THR A 110 -4.12 1.38 -4.17
C THR A 110 -5.48 1.37 -3.49
N PHE A 111 -5.67 0.36 -2.62
CA PHE A 111 -6.90 0.13 -1.89
C PHE A 111 -6.62 0.04 -0.40
N TYR A 112 -7.45 0.70 0.39
CA TYR A 112 -7.34 0.81 1.84
C TYR A 112 -8.67 0.39 2.45
N ALA A 113 -8.65 -0.48 3.47
CA ALA A 113 -9.86 -0.97 4.13
C ALA A 113 -9.75 -0.97 5.66
N HIS A 114 -10.88 -1.24 6.30
CA HIS A 114 -11.07 -1.22 7.76
C HIS A 114 -10.82 0.15 8.38
N LEU A 115 -11.07 1.24 7.61
CA LEU A 115 -10.80 2.61 8.03
C LEU A 115 -11.74 3.06 9.15
N GLN A 116 -11.24 3.93 10.04
CA GLN A 116 -12.07 4.65 10.99
C GLN A 116 -12.76 5.84 10.34
N LYS A 117 -11.98 6.62 9.58
CA LYS A 117 -12.44 7.79 8.82
C LYS A 117 -11.47 8.14 7.72
N THR A 118 -11.94 8.86 6.71
CA THR A 118 -11.11 9.50 5.68
C THR A 118 -10.80 10.94 6.05
N LEU A 119 -9.65 11.44 5.62
CA LEU A 119 -9.20 12.83 5.78
C LEU A 119 -9.30 13.61 4.45
N VAL A 120 -9.77 12.95 3.42
CA VAL A 120 -9.93 13.44 2.04
C VAL A 120 -11.30 13.04 1.52
N THR A 121 -11.73 13.61 0.40
CA THR A 121 -12.99 13.30 -0.29
C THR A 121 -12.71 12.71 -1.67
N THR A 122 -13.69 12.04 -2.25
CA THR A 122 -13.64 11.58 -3.65
C THR A 122 -13.36 12.77 -4.57
N GLY A 123 -12.46 12.59 -5.55
CA GLY A 123 -11.96 13.62 -6.45
C GLY A 123 -10.76 14.42 -5.92
N SER A 124 -10.39 14.28 -4.64
CA SER A 124 -9.22 14.97 -4.07
C SER A 124 -7.93 14.53 -4.74
N GLN A 125 -7.09 15.49 -5.13
CA GLN A 125 -5.72 15.24 -5.57
C GLN A 125 -4.81 15.13 -4.34
N VAL A 126 -4.02 14.06 -4.27
CA VAL A 126 -3.10 13.82 -3.17
C VAL A 126 -1.65 13.71 -3.67
N LYS A 127 -0.71 14.11 -2.82
CA LYS A 127 0.73 13.94 -3.04
C LYS A 127 1.25 12.83 -2.13
N ARG A 128 2.35 12.18 -2.52
CA ARG A 128 3.03 11.22 -1.64
C ARG A 128 3.30 11.84 -0.27
N GLY A 129 2.98 11.10 0.79
CA GLY A 129 3.16 11.53 2.18
C GLY A 129 2.04 12.42 2.72
N MET A 130 1.00 12.73 1.94
CA MET A 130 -0.19 13.42 2.42
C MET A 130 -1.06 12.50 3.27
N PRO A 131 -1.56 12.92 4.46
CA PRO A 131 -2.48 12.14 5.26
C PRO A 131 -3.82 11.98 4.51
N ILE A 132 -4.33 10.74 4.42
CA ILE A 132 -5.54 10.42 3.64
C ILE A 132 -6.65 9.76 4.46
N ALA A 133 -6.29 9.02 5.53
CA ALA A 133 -7.26 8.32 6.37
C ALA A 133 -6.65 7.98 7.74
N ILE A 134 -7.48 7.42 8.62
CA ILE A 134 -7.11 6.87 9.92
C ILE A 134 -7.44 5.38 9.95
N VAL A 135 -6.50 4.57 10.42
CA VAL A 135 -6.71 3.12 10.62
C VAL A 135 -7.83 2.89 11.64
N GLY A 136 -8.69 1.95 11.35
CA GLY A 136 -9.84 1.63 12.18
C GLY A 136 -10.02 0.13 12.41
N ASN A 137 -11.28 -0.22 12.68
CA ASN A 137 -11.75 -1.57 12.92
C ASN A 137 -13.14 -1.75 12.28
N SER A 138 -13.40 -1.11 11.14
CA SER A 138 -14.68 -1.21 10.45
C SER A 138 -14.79 -2.47 9.61
N GLY A 139 -16.02 -2.95 9.38
CA GLY A 139 -16.27 -4.18 8.65
C GLY A 139 -15.85 -5.45 9.41
N ARG A 140 -15.37 -6.46 8.69
CA ARG A 140 -14.90 -7.74 9.26
C ARG A 140 -13.40 -7.68 9.53
N SER A 141 -13.00 -6.96 10.57
CA SER A 141 -11.60 -6.86 11.01
C SER A 141 -11.44 -7.53 12.38
N PRO A 142 -10.32 -8.21 12.65
CA PRO A 142 -10.04 -8.80 13.97
C PRO A 142 -9.68 -7.76 15.04
N GLY A 143 -9.50 -6.50 14.65
CA GLY A 143 -9.09 -5.40 15.49
C GLY A 143 -8.64 -4.20 14.67
N LYS A 144 -7.92 -3.27 15.29
CA LYS A 144 -7.38 -2.10 14.61
C LYS A 144 -6.34 -2.50 13.57
N THR A 145 -6.72 -2.53 12.30
CA THR A 145 -5.91 -3.06 11.21
C THR A 145 -6.16 -2.27 9.94
N LEU A 146 -5.10 -1.99 9.19
CA LEU A 146 -5.18 -1.51 7.82
C LEU A 146 -5.01 -2.71 6.88
N HIS A 147 -6.01 -3.00 6.06
CA HIS A 147 -5.83 -3.85 4.89
C HIS A 147 -5.41 -2.96 3.71
N TYR A 148 -4.24 -3.26 3.12
CA TYR A 148 -3.63 -2.47 2.05
C TYR A 148 -3.33 -3.33 0.82
N GLU A 149 -3.82 -2.89 -0.36
CA GLU A 149 -3.55 -3.55 -1.63
C GLU A 149 -2.89 -2.58 -2.62
N ILE A 150 -2.03 -3.12 -3.48
CA ILE A 150 -1.63 -2.51 -4.75
C ILE A 150 -2.26 -3.33 -5.87
N ARG A 151 -2.87 -2.64 -6.84
CA ARG A 151 -3.50 -3.27 -8.01
C ARG A 151 -2.90 -2.73 -9.29
N TYR A 152 -2.57 -3.64 -10.18
CA TYR A 152 -2.15 -3.36 -11.56
C TYR A 152 -3.21 -3.91 -12.52
N ASP A 153 -3.79 -3.06 -13.36
CA ASP A 153 -4.92 -3.40 -14.26
C ASP A 153 -6.05 -4.17 -13.55
N GLY A 154 -6.38 -3.73 -12.34
CA GLY A 154 -7.43 -4.34 -11.51
C GLY A 154 -7.00 -5.59 -10.74
N ASN A 155 -5.89 -6.23 -11.08
CA ASN A 155 -5.36 -7.41 -10.40
C ASN A 155 -4.51 -7.01 -9.20
N ALA A 156 -4.77 -7.62 -8.05
CA ALA A 156 -3.94 -7.41 -6.87
C ALA A 156 -2.55 -8.02 -7.06
N ILE A 157 -1.53 -7.29 -6.67
CA ILE A 157 -0.13 -7.68 -6.71
C ILE A 157 0.48 -7.57 -5.32
N ASN A 158 1.54 -8.33 -5.04
CA ASN A 158 2.15 -8.31 -3.71
C ASN A 158 2.76 -6.93 -3.41
N PRO A 159 2.20 -6.16 -2.43
CA PRO A 159 2.69 -4.82 -2.13
C PRO A 159 4.16 -4.78 -1.71
N GLU A 160 4.65 -5.82 -1.03
CA GLU A 160 6.03 -5.87 -0.53
C GLU A 160 7.08 -5.87 -1.65
N HIS A 161 6.72 -6.26 -2.88
CA HIS A 161 7.62 -6.22 -4.03
C HIS A 161 7.77 -4.82 -4.64
N TYR A 162 6.85 -3.90 -4.32
CA TYR A 162 6.83 -2.54 -4.89
C TYR A 162 7.31 -1.47 -3.92
N ILE A 163 7.36 -1.78 -2.63
CA ILE A 163 7.78 -0.84 -1.61
C ILE A 163 9.30 -0.74 -1.58
N LEU A 164 9.78 0.48 -1.72
CA LEU A 164 11.20 0.80 -1.64
C LEU A 164 11.50 1.28 -0.22
N TYR A 165 12.18 0.45 0.56
CA TYR A 165 12.62 0.83 1.90
C TYR A 165 13.79 1.80 1.80
N PRO A 166 13.83 2.90 2.59
CA PRO A 166 15.02 3.72 2.69
C PRO A 166 16.17 2.88 3.27
N ILE A 167 17.36 2.99 2.68
CA ILE A 167 18.58 2.40 3.26
C ILE A 167 18.86 3.16 4.54
N LYS A 168 18.88 2.49 5.69
CA LYS A 168 19.62 3.01 6.84
C LYS A 168 21.10 2.91 6.44
N MET A 169 21.75 4.05 6.24
CA MET A 169 23.20 4.11 6.20
C MET A 169 23.66 4.07 7.65
N ASP A 170 24.34 2.98 8.03
CA ASP A 170 25.07 2.89 9.28
C ASP A 170 26.29 3.83 9.25
#